data_3c700bdffcabdd6ca2015d835ee69a2e
#
_entry.id   3c700bdffcabdd6ca2015d835ee69a2e
#
_cell.length_a   1.000
_cell.length_b   1.000
_cell.length_c   1.000
_cell.angle_alpha   90.00
_cell.angle_beta   90.00
_cell.angle_gamma   90.00
#
_symmetry.space_group_name_H-M   'P 1'
#
loop_
_entity.id
_entity.type
_entity.pdbx_description
1 polymer ?
#
loop_
_entity_poly.entity_id
_entity_poly.type
_entity_poly.pdbx_seq_one_letter_code
_entity_poly.pdbx_strand_id
1 'polypeptide(L)'
;MGYLNNATTVLDAVLTKKGRELLARGTNEFNISKFALADDEVDYSLWDETNPLGTDYYGKIIESLPLLEPTANANTTMRYKLVTREAGTNKMSSIINIQDAIEVEWDNSSGTAGTGTDFTPNSKHLPGGGTVDDDGYSFTILNSSIAYLESDGNPSPSSVDYKTTVQNMSQTVYGNTCNVKAKPILESQSGATTTIIITGLTYGATRAITVTVDYVAS
;
A
#
# COMPACT_ATOMS: atom_id res chain seq x y z
N MET A 1 11.98 -2.02 1.18
CA MET A 1 13.37 -2.07 1.67
C MET A 1 13.55 -3.42 2.36
N GLY A 2 14.37 -4.29 1.77
CA GLY A 2 14.68 -5.58 2.38
C GLY A 2 15.42 -5.41 3.70
N TYR A 3 15.04 -6.17 4.70
CA TYR A 3 15.74 -6.28 5.98
C TYR A 3 17.01 -7.12 5.80
N LEU A 4 18.03 -6.55 5.18
CA LEU A 4 19.36 -7.15 5.21
C LEU A 4 20.08 -6.65 6.46
N ASN A 5 20.41 -7.57 7.35
CA ASN A 5 21.28 -7.26 8.47
C ASN A 5 22.67 -6.89 7.94
N ASN A 6 23.08 -5.64 8.11
CA ASN A 6 24.37 -5.11 7.61
C ASN A 6 25.60 -5.79 8.22
N ALA A 7 25.46 -6.67 9.19
CA ALA A 7 26.57 -7.30 9.87
C ALA A 7 27.17 -8.50 9.11
N THR A 8 26.36 -9.20 8.31
CA THR A 8 26.84 -10.36 7.54
C THR A 8 25.94 -10.57 6.33
N THR A 9 26.47 -10.42 5.12
CA THR A 9 25.77 -10.74 3.89
C THR A 9 26.20 -12.11 3.43
N VAL A 10 25.27 -13.07 3.45
CA VAL A 10 25.49 -14.42 2.90
C VAL A 10 24.71 -14.48 1.59
N LEU A 11 25.42 -14.77 0.50
CA LEU A 11 24.84 -15.02 -0.81
C LEU A 11 24.90 -16.52 -1.09
N ASP A 12 23.72 -17.13 -1.26
CA ASP A 12 23.62 -18.50 -1.71
C ASP A 12 23.30 -18.51 -3.21
N ALA A 13 24.17 -19.12 -4.00
CA ALA A 13 24.02 -19.13 -5.44
C ALA A 13 23.65 -20.54 -5.93
N VAL A 14 22.44 -20.68 -6.42
CA VAL A 14 21.98 -21.92 -7.05
C VAL A 14 22.31 -21.90 -8.53
N LEU A 15 23.25 -22.74 -8.94
CA LEU A 15 23.65 -22.84 -10.33
C LEU A 15 22.56 -23.48 -11.19
N THR A 16 22.31 -22.89 -12.35
CA THR A 16 21.46 -23.50 -13.39
C THR A 16 22.06 -24.83 -13.87
N LYS A 17 21.26 -25.63 -14.59
CA LYS A 17 21.73 -26.89 -15.19
C LYS A 17 22.98 -26.66 -16.07
N LYS A 18 23.01 -25.58 -16.82
CA LYS A 18 24.13 -25.17 -17.66
C LYS A 18 25.34 -24.73 -16.85
N GLY A 19 25.13 -23.95 -15.81
CA GLY A 19 26.22 -23.54 -14.89
C GLY A 19 26.89 -24.75 -14.21
N ARG A 20 26.12 -25.74 -13.77
CA ARG A 20 26.66 -26.98 -13.19
C ARG A 20 27.42 -27.82 -14.21
N GLU A 21 26.95 -27.89 -15.46
CA GLU A 21 27.67 -28.57 -16.56
C GLU A 21 29.02 -27.90 -16.83
N LEU A 22 29.08 -26.58 -16.91
CA LEU A 22 30.33 -25.84 -17.13
C LEU A 22 31.30 -25.98 -15.97
N LEU A 23 30.80 -25.96 -14.74
CA LEU A 23 31.62 -26.18 -13.53
C LEU A 23 32.21 -27.62 -13.53
N ALA A 24 31.41 -28.63 -13.93
CA ALA A 24 31.87 -30.04 -13.98
C ALA A 24 32.94 -30.27 -15.07
N ARG A 25 32.99 -29.46 -16.11
CA ARG A 25 34.02 -29.56 -17.17
C ARG A 25 35.42 -29.16 -16.72
N GLY A 26 35.54 -28.44 -15.60
CA GLY A 26 36.82 -28.20 -14.88
C GLY A 26 37.89 -27.37 -15.58
N THR A 27 37.66 -26.89 -16.77
CA THR A 27 38.61 -26.10 -17.55
C THR A 27 38.10 -24.68 -17.68
N ASN A 28 38.65 -23.71 -17.06
CA ASN A 28 38.43 -22.24 -17.20
C ASN A 28 37.16 -21.72 -17.92
N GLU A 29 36.24 -22.63 -18.28
CA GLU A 29 34.97 -22.31 -18.96
C GLU A 29 33.93 -21.71 -18.00
N PHE A 30 34.07 -21.99 -16.69
CA PHE A 30 33.21 -21.41 -15.68
C PHE A 30 33.88 -20.19 -15.06
N ASN A 31 33.76 -19.07 -15.73
CA ASN A 31 34.23 -17.77 -15.24
C ASN A 31 33.08 -16.81 -15.06
N ILE A 32 32.72 -16.52 -13.82
CA ILE A 32 31.73 -15.51 -13.49
C ILE A 32 32.43 -14.16 -13.45
N SER A 33 32.29 -13.37 -14.52
CA SER A 33 32.86 -12.02 -14.60
C SER A 33 31.92 -10.96 -14.06
N LYS A 34 30.61 -11.19 -14.05
CA LYS A 34 29.58 -10.26 -13.58
C LYS A 34 28.41 -11.05 -13.02
N PHE A 35 27.74 -10.49 -12.04
CA PHE A 35 26.46 -10.99 -11.52
C PHE A 35 25.52 -9.83 -11.23
N ALA A 36 24.24 -10.11 -11.26
CA ALA A 36 23.20 -9.19 -10.81
C ALA A 36 22.39 -9.88 -9.71
N LEU A 37 21.91 -9.08 -8.78
CA LEU A 37 21.00 -9.52 -7.72
C LEU A 37 19.61 -9.02 -8.07
N ALA A 38 18.64 -9.90 -7.93
CA ALA A 38 17.24 -9.58 -8.14
C ALA A 38 16.39 -10.46 -7.23
N ASP A 39 15.24 -9.94 -6.83
CA ASP A 39 14.26 -10.71 -6.08
C ASP A 39 13.37 -11.47 -7.07
N ASP A 40 13.12 -12.76 -6.79
CA ASP A 40 12.33 -13.63 -7.69
C ASP A 40 10.86 -13.18 -7.81
N GLU A 41 10.33 -12.56 -6.75
CA GLU A 41 8.96 -12.05 -6.70
C GLU A 41 8.75 -10.72 -7.43
N VAL A 42 9.82 -10.00 -7.74
CA VAL A 42 9.73 -8.67 -8.38
C VAL A 42 9.73 -8.79 -9.90
N ASP A 43 8.78 -8.14 -10.54
CA ASP A 43 8.76 -8.02 -11.99
C ASP A 43 9.53 -6.79 -12.47
N TYR A 44 10.82 -6.97 -12.75
CA TYR A 44 11.68 -5.89 -13.25
C TYR A 44 11.35 -5.44 -14.70
N SER A 45 10.50 -6.16 -15.42
CA SER A 45 10.01 -5.69 -16.72
C SER A 45 9.07 -4.49 -16.61
N LEU A 46 8.67 -4.14 -15.39
CA LEU A 46 7.88 -2.94 -15.09
C LEU A 46 8.73 -1.65 -15.00
N TRP A 47 10.04 -1.74 -15.18
CA TRP A 47 10.90 -0.57 -15.35
C TRP A 47 10.57 0.15 -16.68
N ASP A 48 10.28 1.45 -16.60
CA ASP A 48 9.84 2.24 -17.76
C ASP A 48 10.73 3.48 -17.95
N GLU A 49 11.68 3.36 -18.87
CA GLU A 49 12.59 4.47 -19.24
C GLU A 49 11.90 5.59 -20.03
N THR A 50 10.66 5.36 -20.49
CA THR A 50 9.90 6.34 -21.28
C THR A 50 8.95 7.17 -20.43
N ASN A 51 9.03 7.07 -19.11
CA ASN A 51 8.14 7.78 -18.20
C ASN A 51 8.22 9.30 -18.39
N PRO A 52 7.10 9.96 -18.75
CA PRO A 52 7.09 11.40 -19.01
C PRO A 52 7.34 12.26 -17.77
N LEU A 53 7.28 11.67 -16.57
CA LEU A 53 7.54 12.38 -15.30
C LEU A 53 9.03 12.42 -14.93
N GLY A 54 9.89 11.78 -15.71
CA GLY A 54 11.33 11.81 -15.55
C GLY A 54 11.94 10.58 -14.86
N THR A 55 13.24 10.60 -14.67
CA THR A 55 14.04 9.47 -14.21
C THR A 55 13.66 8.93 -12.83
N ASP A 56 13.18 9.80 -11.93
CA ASP A 56 12.78 9.43 -10.57
C ASP A 56 11.53 8.52 -10.54
N TYR A 57 10.83 8.44 -11.66
CA TYR A 57 9.60 7.65 -11.79
C TYR A 57 9.77 6.36 -12.58
N TYR A 58 10.94 6.09 -13.14
CA TYR A 58 11.18 4.87 -13.93
C TYR A 58 10.92 3.58 -13.16
N GLY A 59 11.26 3.53 -11.88
CA GLY A 59 11.04 2.39 -11.00
C GLY A 59 9.81 2.48 -10.11
N LYS A 60 8.96 3.50 -10.26
CA LYS A 60 7.87 3.78 -9.31
C LYS A 60 6.86 2.66 -9.18
N ILE A 61 6.60 1.95 -10.25
CA ILE A 61 5.71 0.78 -10.25
C ILE A 61 6.34 -0.34 -9.41
N ILE A 62 7.63 -0.60 -9.61
CA ILE A 62 8.38 -1.62 -8.86
C ILE A 62 8.40 -1.29 -7.37
N GLU A 63 8.64 -0.03 -7.00
CA GLU A 63 8.60 0.42 -5.61
C GLU A 63 7.23 0.25 -4.95
N SER A 64 6.16 0.29 -5.74
CA SER A 64 4.79 0.18 -5.25
C SER A 64 4.30 -1.28 -5.18
N LEU A 65 5.11 -2.26 -5.60
CA LEU A 65 4.75 -3.67 -5.48
C LEU A 65 4.74 -4.10 -4.01
N PRO A 66 3.83 -5.02 -3.64
CA PRO A 66 3.87 -5.62 -2.32
C PRO A 66 5.19 -6.38 -2.13
N LEU A 67 5.83 -6.20 -0.99
CA LEU A 67 7.05 -6.91 -0.62
C LEU A 67 6.68 -8.12 0.26
N LEU A 68 7.21 -9.28 -0.09
CA LEU A 68 7.25 -10.43 0.80
C LEU A 68 8.59 -10.46 1.53
N GLU A 69 8.56 -10.83 2.79
CA GLU A 69 9.79 -11.06 3.54
C GLU A 69 10.49 -12.30 2.95
N PRO A 70 11.74 -12.18 2.47
CA PRO A 70 12.42 -13.30 1.87
C PRO A 70 12.70 -14.36 2.93
N THR A 71 12.09 -15.51 2.79
CA THR A 71 12.43 -16.70 3.57
C THR A 71 13.56 -17.41 2.83
N ALA A 72 14.75 -17.39 3.40
CA ALA A 72 15.90 -18.09 2.85
C ALA A 72 15.67 -19.62 2.92
N ASN A 73 15.04 -20.18 1.91
CA ASN A 73 14.88 -21.61 1.74
C ASN A 73 15.48 -22.04 0.41
N ALA A 74 16.67 -22.63 0.45
CA ALA A 74 17.41 -23.09 -0.72
C ALA A 74 16.65 -24.11 -1.61
N ASN A 75 15.56 -24.69 -1.11
CA ASN A 75 14.80 -25.71 -1.83
C ASN A 75 13.49 -25.17 -2.45
N THR A 76 13.10 -23.95 -2.11
CA THR A 76 11.87 -23.33 -2.61
C THR A 76 12.20 -21.98 -3.23
N THR A 77 12.31 -21.94 -4.53
CA THR A 77 12.30 -20.66 -5.27
C THR A 77 10.87 -20.33 -5.64
N MET A 78 10.51 -19.06 -5.52
CA MET A 78 9.23 -18.58 -5.99
C MET A 78 9.15 -18.74 -7.51
N ARG A 79 8.15 -19.45 -8.00
CA ARG A 79 7.98 -19.72 -9.43
C ARG A 79 7.16 -18.64 -10.13
N TYR A 80 6.40 -17.89 -9.37
CA TYR A 80 5.49 -16.86 -9.87
C TYR A 80 5.83 -15.53 -9.21
N LYS A 81 5.77 -14.47 -9.97
CA LYS A 81 5.88 -13.12 -9.44
C LYS A 81 4.63 -12.76 -8.65
N LEU A 82 4.74 -11.91 -7.64
CA LEU A 82 3.60 -11.44 -6.85
C LEU A 82 2.56 -10.74 -7.71
N VAL A 83 3.01 -9.99 -8.69
CA VAL A 83 2.16 -9.31 -9.65
C VAL A 83 2.63 -9.68 -11.05
N THR A 84 1.75 -10.29 -11.82
CA THR A 84 1.97 -10.56 -13.25
C THR A 84 0.98 -9.76 -14.06
N ARG A 85 1.40 -9.28 -15.20
CA ARG A 85 0.59 -8.51 -16.14
C ARG A 85 0.60 -9.21 -17.50
N GLU A 86 -0.47 -8.99 -18.25
CA GLU A 86 -0.49 -9.43 -19.65
C GLU A 86 0.63 -8.75 -20.44
N ALA A 87 1.19 -9.46 -21.39
CA ALA A 87 2.22 -8.94 -22.29
C ALA A 87 1.70 -7.66 -22.99
N GLY A 88 2.49 -6.60 -22.93
CA GLY A 88 2.12 -5.30 -23.47
C GLY A 88 1.38 -4.37 -22.49
N THR A 89 1.05 -4.84 -21.29
CA THR A 89 0.47 -3.97 -20.26
C THR A 89 1.60 -3.40 -19.39
N ASN A 90 1.85 -2.11 -19.50
CA ASN A 90 2.92 -1.41 -18.78
C ASN A 90 2.42 -0.39 -17.74
N LYS A 91 1.13 -0.45 -17.37
CA LYS A 91 0.53 0.53 -16.45
C LYS A 91 -0.10 -0.16 -15.25
N MET A 92 0.09 0.40 -14.08
CA MET A 92 -0.63 0.07 -12.84
C MET A 92 -1.49 1.24 -12.41
N SER A 93 -2.61 0.94 -11.77
CA SER A 93 -3.42 1.97 -11.14
C SER A 93 -2.85 2.33 -9.77
N SER A 94 -2.85 3.60 -9.47
CA SER A 94 -2.49 4.15 -8.17
C SER A 94 -3.55 5.15 -7.74
N ILE A 95 -3.78 5.24 -6.43
CA ILE A 95 -4.69 6.21 -5.85
C ILE A 95 -3.92 7.51 -5.62
N ILE A 96 -4.45 8.60 -6.15
CA ILE A 96 -3.91 9.96 -6.05
C ILE A 96 -4.93 10.90 -5.41
N ASN A 97 -4.57 12.18 -5.24
CA ASN A 97 -5.39 13.25 -4.65
C ASN A 97 -5.79 13.00 -3.19
N ILE A 98 -4.93 12.32 -2.44
CA ILE A 98 -5.13 12.08 -1.02
C ILE A 98 -3.87 12.46 -0.27
N GLN A 99 -4.02 13.10 0.88
CA GLN A 99 -2.93 13.35 1.82
C GLN A 99 -2.53 12.05 2.50
N ASP A 100 -1.27 11.94 2.90
CA ASP A 100 -0.77 10.76 3.63
C ASP A 100 -1.22 10.74 5.09
N ALA A 101 -1.58 11.92 5.63
CA ALA A 101 -2.10 12.08 6.97
C ALA A 101 -3.30 13.03 6.98
N ILE A 102 -4.29 12.71 7.80
CA ILE A 102 -5.48 13.50 8.06
C ILE A 102 -5.58 13.74 9.54
N GLU A 103 -5.85 14.97 9.92
CA GLU A 103 -6.12 15.38 11.30
C GLU A 103 -7.60 15.67 11.46
N VAL A 104 -8.21 15.14 12.51
CA VAL A 104 -9.61 15.40 12.90
C VAL A 104 -9.67 15.72 14.37
N GLU A 105 -10.61 16.56 14.76
CA GLU A 105 -10.70 17.08 16.13
C GLU A 105 -11.97 16.59 16.81
N TRP A 106 -11.84 16.26 18.09
CA TRP A 106 -12.94 16.09 19.01
C TRP A 106 -13.06 17.34 19.88
N ASP A 107 -14.14 18.10 19.69
CA ASP A 107 -14.43 19.29 20.51
C ASP A 107 -15.25 18.89 21.76
N ASN A 108 -14.62 18.93 22.91
CA ASN A 108 -15.27 18.61 24.16
C ASN A 108 -16.25 19.69 24.65
N SER A 109 -16.09 20.93 24.19
CA SER A 109 -16.99 22.03 24.58
C SER A 109 -18.38 21.89 24.00
N SER A 110 -18.46 21.42 22.75
CA SER A 110 -19.72 21.15 22.07
C SER A 110 -20.22 19.72 22.28
N GLY A 111 -19.37 18.82 22.77
CA GLY A 111 -19.66 17.39 22.90
C GLY A 111 -19.93 16.72 21.55
N THR A 112 -19.39 17.28 20.48
CA THR A 112 -19.62 16.81 19.10
C THR A 112 -18.29 16.59 18.39
N ALA A 113 -18.28 15.67 17.43
CA ALA A 113 -17.20 15.62 16.45
C ALA A 113 -17.12 16.98 15.75
N GLY A 114 -15.92 17.49 15.58
CA GLY A 114 -15.66 18.65 14.68
C GLY A 114 -16.20 18.39 13.29
N THR A 115 -16.06 19.38 12.44
CA THR A 115 -16.38 19.26 11.02
C THR A 115 -15.51 18.20 10.40
N GLY A 116 -15.75 17.00 10.26
CA GLY A 116 -14.87 15.94 9.73
C GLY A 116 -14.09 16.37 8.48
N THR A 117 -13.13 15.60 8.10
CA THR A 117 -12.31 15.85 6.91
C THR A 117 -12.82 15.00 5.75
N ASP A 118 -13.25 15.67 4.68
CA ASP A 118 -13.65 15.01 3.43
C ASP A 118 -12.43 14.74 2.56
N PHE A 119 -12.41 13.59 1.92
CA PHE A 119 -11.46 13.29 0.88
C PHE A 119 -12.09 12.48 -0.26
N THR A 120 -11.67 12.82 -1.47
CA THR A 120 -12.15 12.20 -2.71
C THR A 120 -10.95 11.60 -3.44
N PRO A 121 -10.72 10.29 -3.35
CA PRO A 121 -9.65 9.65 -4.09
C PRO A 121 -9.91 9.68 -5.59
N ASN A 122 -8.83 9.67 -6.35
CA ASN A 122 -8.86 9.44 -7.78
C ASN A 122 -7.87 8.34 -8.13
N SER A 123 -8.21 7.51 -9.10
CA SER A 123 -7.30 6.51 -9.65
C SER A 123 -6.57 7.08 -10.87
N LYS A 124 -5.30 6.72 -11.00
CA LYS A 124 -4.45 7.10 -12.12
C LYS A 124 -3.64 5.90 -12.57
N HIS A 125 -3.53 5.70 -13.88
CA HIS A 125 -2.59 4.74 -14.42
C HIS A 125 -1.16 5.28 -14.38
N LEU A 126 -0.25 4.51 -13.85
CA LEU A 126 1.19 4.78 -13.88
C LEU A 126 1.89 3.81 -14.86
N PRO A 127 2.94 4.25 -15.56
CA PRO A 127 3.46 5.61 -15.64
C PRO A 127 2.67 6.49 -16.63
N GLY A 128 2.61 7.78 -16.36
CA GLY A 128 2.16 8.80 -17.32
C GLY A 128 0.73 8.72 -17.85
N GLY A 129 -0.09 7.82 -17.30
CA GLY A 129 -1.50 7.70 -17.69
C GLY A 129 -2.35 8.85 -17.16
N GLY A 130 -3.47 9.09 -17.83
CA GLY A 130 -4.51 9.99 -17.35
C GLY A 130 -5.20 9.46 -16.09
N THR A 131 -5.99 10.33 -15.46
CA THR A 131 -6.96 9.91 -14.44
C THR A 131 -7.90 8.88 -15.07
N VAL A 132 -8.21 7.83 -14.34
CA VAL A 132 -9.16 6.80 -14.75
C VAL A 132 -10.31 6.81 -13.77
N ASP A 133 -11.50 6.64 -14.32
CA ASP A 133 -12.69 6.51 -13.50
C ASP A 133 -12.70 5.14 -12.84
N ASP A 134 -12.76 5.13 -11.52
CA ASP A 134 -13.02 3.94 -10.73
C ASP A 134 -14.52 3.91 -10.40
N ASP A 135 -15.12 2.72 -10.38
CA ASP A 135 -16.55 2.57 -10.04
C ASP A 135 -16.82 2.83 -8.54
N GLY A 136 -15.87 3.42 -7.87
CA GLY A 136 -15.90 3.76 -6.46
C GLY A 136 -14.76 3.14 -5.67
N TYR A 137 -14.77 3.42 -4.38
CA TYR A 137 -13.73 3.01 -3.44
C TYR A 137 -14.34 2.33 -2.23
N SER A 138 -13.61 1.39 -1.66
CA SER A 138 -13.85 0.94 -0.30
C SER A 138 -12.87 1.64 0.65
N PHE A 139 -13.40 2.16 1.75
CA PHE A 139 -12.65 2.83 2.80
C PHE A 139 -12.74 1.98 4.06
N THR A 140 -11.63 1.47 4.54
CA THR A 140 -11.59 0.63 5.74
C THR A 140 -10.73 1.28 6.81
N ILE A 141 -11.34 1.74 7.89
CA ILE A 141 -10.63 2.16 9.10
C ILE A 141 -10.34 0.93 9.96
N LEU A 142 -9.09 0.77 10.36
CA LEU A 142 -8.66 -0.41 11.12
C LEU A 142 -9.11 -0.37 12.57
N ASN A 143 -9.14 0.83 13.16
CA ASN A 143 -9.58 1.05 14.52
C ASN A 143 -10.62 2.17 14.57
N SER A 144 -11.88 1.79 14.73
CA SER A 144 -12.99 2.73 14.83
C SER A 144 -13.29 3.20 16.26
N SER A 145 -12.41 2.93 17.25
CA SER A 145 -12.63 3.40 18.63
C SER A 145 -12.48 4.91 18.77
N ILE A 146 -11.63 5.54 17.95
CA ILE A 146 -11.29 6.96 18.03
C ILE A 146 -11.90 7.80 16.89
N ALA A 147 -12.22 7.18 15.77
CA ALA A 147 -12.83 7.85 14.61
C ALA A 147 -13.75 6.89 13.88
N TYR A 148 -14.64 7.43 13.06
CA TYR A 148 -15.52 6.65 12.19
C TYR A 148 -15.64 7.27 10.81
N LEU A 149 -16.10 6.49 9.84
CA LEU A 149 -16.24 6.88 8.45
C LEU A 149 -17.70 7.07 8.07
N GLU A 150 -17.95 8.13 7.31
CA GLU A 150 -19.19 8.33 6.56
C GLU A 150 -18.86 8.47 5.08
N SER A 151 -19.65 7.93 4.19
CA SER A 151 -19.43 8.06 2.75
C SER A 151 -20.70 8.45 2.02
N ASP A 152 -20.56 8.96 0.80
CA ASP A 152 -21.66 9.33 -0.09
C ASP A 152 -22.33 8.11 -0.75
N GLY A 153 -21.68 6.95 -0.66
CA GLY A 153 -22.24 5.68 -1.11
C GLY A 153 -23.08 4.97 -0.06
N ASN A 154 -23.50 3.77 -0.40
CA ASN A 154 -24.27 2.95 0.53
C ASN A 154 -23.40 2.61 1.75
N PRO A 155 -23.85 2.94 2.96
CA PRO A 155 -23.12 2.52 4.16
C PRO A 155 -22.99 1.01 4.16
N SER A 156 -21.91 0.51 4.71
CA SER A 156 -21.74 -0.92 4.97
C SER A 156 -23.03 -1.50 5.56
N PRO A 157 -23.49 -2.66 5.13
CA PRO A 157 -24.71 -3.31 5.65
C PRO A 157 -24.59 -3.75 7.12
N SER A 158 -23.64 -3.19 7.85
CA SER A 158 -23.42 -3.46 9.26
C SER A 158 -24.56 -2.92 10.11
N SER A 159 -25.11 -3.76 10.97
CA SER A 159 -26.04 -3.36 12.02
C SER A 159 -25.35 -2.60 13.16
N VAL A 160 -24.05 -2.39 13.09
CA VAL A 160 -23.24 -1.75 14.13
C VAL A 160 -23.29 -0.24 13.95
N ASP A 161 -23.72 0.47 14.97
CA ASP A 161 -23.60 1.92 15.02
C ASP A 161 -22.16 2.32 15.41
N TYR A 162 -21.35 2.60 14.42
CA TYR A 162 -19.96 2.99 14.64
C TYR A 162 -19.79 4.36 15.32
N LYS A 163 -20.82 5.21 15.32
CA LYS A 163 -20.77 6.53 15.99
C LYS A 163 -20.70 6.40 17.51
N THR A 164 -21.42 5.44 18.06
CA THR A 164 -21.55 5.23 19.50
C THR A 164 -20.72 4.07 20.03
N THR A 165 -20.24 3.19 19.15
CA THR A 165 -19.46 2.02 19.55
C THR A 165 -18.06 2.43 19.99
N VAL A 166 -17.70 2.11 21.24
CA VAL A 166 -16.34 2.37 21.80
C VAL A 166 -15.38 1.20 21.60
N GLN A 167 -15.82 0.11 20.99
CA GLN A 167 -14.97 -1.05 20.76
C GLN A 167 -14.01 -0.80 19.60
N ASN A 168 -12.82 -1.39 19.72
CA ASN A 168 -11.84 -1.39 18.65
C ASN A 168 -12.25 -2.37 17.55
N MET A 169 -12.95 -1.87 16.57
CA MET A 169 -13.46 -2.63 15.42
C MET A 169 -13.02 -1.95 14.12
N SER A 170 -12.90 -2.72 13.07
CA SER A 170 -12.76 -2.16 11.73
C SER A 170 -14.13 -1.78 11.18
N GLN A 171 -14.19 -0.64 10.50
CA GLN A 171 -15.38 -0.21 9.75
C GLN A 171 -15.00 -0.11 8.27
N THR A 172 -15.85 -0.61 7.39
CA THR A 172 -15.70 -0.44 5.95
C THR A 172 -16.92 0.26 5.39
N VAL A 173 -16.73 1.30 4.59
CA VAL A 173 -17.75 2.02 3.84
C VAL A 173 -17.37 2.08 2.37
N TYR A 174 -18.36 2.28 1.51
CA TYR A 174 -18.17 2.31 0.06
C TYR A 174 -18.69 3.65 -0.47
N GLY A 175 -18.04 4.22 -1.47
CA GLY A 175 -18.47 5.45 -2.12
C GLY A 175 -17.35 6.09 -2.93
N ASN A 176 -17.62 7.29 -3.44
CA ASN A 176 -16.63 8.09 -4.15
C ASN A 176 -15.93 9.09 -3.21
N THR A 177 -16.66 9.55 -2.20
CA THR A 177 -16.16 10.49 -1.19
C THR A 177 -16.31 9.87 0.19
N CYS A 178 -15.35 10.09 1.05
CA CYS A 178 -15.38 9.65 2.44
C CYS A 178 -15.13 10.84 3.37
N ASN A 179 -15.93 10.92 4.41
CA ASN A 179 -15.75 11.86 5.52
C ASN A 179 -15.27 11.11 6.75
N VAL A 180 -14.19 11.58 7.36
CA VAL A 180 -13.64 11.05 8.61
C VAL A 180 -14.05 11.95 9.75
N LYS A 181 -14.67 11.39 10.78
CA LYS A 181 -15.09 12.12 11.97
C LYS A 181 -14.51 11.53 13.23
N ALA A 182 -14.08 12.41 14.13
CA ALA A 182 -13.60 12.02 15.45
C ALA A 182 -14.74 11.45 16.30
N LYS A 183 -14.39 10.56 17.21
CA LYS A 183 -15.22 10.10 18.32
C LYS A 183 -14.82 10.76 19.63
N PRO A 184 -15.66 10.69 20.67
CA PRO A 184 -15.28 11.13 21.99
C PRO A 184 -13.98 10.47 22.46
N ILE A 185 -12.98 11.28 22.71
CA ILE A 185 -11.71 10.86 23.30
C ILE A 185 -11.42 11.68 24.56
N LEU A 186 -10.58 11.14 25.43
CA LEU A 186 -10.07 11.88 26.58
C LEU A 186 -8.89 12.76 26.17
N GLU A 187 -8.62 13.82 26.92
CA GLU A 187 -7.45 14.68 26.71
C GLU A 187 -6.13 13.87 26.69
N SER A 188 -6.02 12.86 27.55
CA SER A 188 -4.88 11.94 27.58
C SER A 188 -4.71 11.07 26.33
N GLN A 189 -5.72 11.02 25.46
CA GLN A 189 -5.73 10.29 24.20
C GLN A 189 -5.55 11.19 22.97
N SER A 190 -5.34 12.51 23.19
CA SER A 190 -5.03 13.43 22.09
C SER A 190 -3.77 12.98 21.36
N GLY A 191 -3.79 13.06 20.04
CA GLY A 191 -2.75 12.53 19.18
C GLY A 191 -2.86 11.01 18.91
N ALA A 192 -3.96 10.36 19.32
CA ALA A 192 -4.18 8.96 18.99
C ALA A 192 -4.34 8.77 17.48
N THR A 193 -3.75 7.70 16.94
CA THR A 193 -3.72 7.46 15.50
C THR A 193 -4.43 6.18 15.11
N THR A 194 -5.00 6.19 13.92
CA THR A 194 -5.52 4.99 13.25
C THR A 194 -5.20 5.05 11.77
N THR A 195 -5.40 3.95 11.05
CA THR A 195 -5.10 3.86 9.62
C THR A 195 -6.38 3.61 8.84
N ILE A 196 -6.54 4.30 7.73
CA ILE A 196 -7.57 4.01 6.74
C ILE A 196 -6.88 3.38 5.53
N ILE A 197 -7.40 2.25 5.08
CA ILE A 197 -7.02 1.60 3.83
C ILE A 197 -8.09 1.93 2.79
N ILE A 198 -7.66 2.51 1.68
CA ILE A 198 -8.51 2.86 0.54
C ILE A 198 -8.20 1.87 -0.57
N THR A 199 -9.24 1.29 -1.17
CA THR A 199 -9.08 0.35 -2.28
C THR A 199 -10.05 0.71 -3.39
N GLY A 200 -9.52 0.92 -4.59
CA GLY A 200 -10.33 1.13 -5.79
C GLY A 200 -11.03 -0.17 -6.20
N LEU A 201 -12.32 -0.10 -6.47
CA LEU A 201 -13.16 -1.27 -6.73
C LEU A 201 -12.92 -1.87 -8.12
N THR A 202 -12.59 -1.03 -9.11
CA THR A 202 -12.38 -1.47 -10.50
C THR A 202 -10.96 -1.98 -10.72
N TYR A 203 -9.96 -1.25 -10.25
CA TYR A 203 -8.57 -1.51 -10.58
C TYR A 203 -7.77 -2.14 -9.42
N GLY A 204 -8.37 -2.25 -8.23
CA GLY A 204 -7.73 -2.86 -7.07
C GLY A 204 -6.54 -2.08 -6.50
N ALA A 205 -6.35 -0.81 -6.93
CA ALA A 205 -5.31 0.04 -6.36
C ALA A 205 -5.57 0.27 -4.88
N THR A 206 -4.53 0.21 -4.05
CA THR A 206 -4.66 0.42 -2.60
C THR A 206 -3.76 1.54 -2.13
N ARG A 207 -4.20 2.29 -1.12
CA ARG A 207 -3.40 3.27 -0.42
C ARG A 207 -3.81 3.33 1.05
N ALA A 208 -2.82 3.40 1.93
CA ALA A 208 -3.04 3.60 3.35
C ALA A 208 -2.76 5.05 3.72
N ILE A 209 -3.59 5.63 4.57
CA ILE A 209 -3.44 6.97 5.13
C ILE A 209 -3.55 6.91 6.65
N THR A 210 -2.83 7.78 7.34
CA THR A 210 -2.87 7.90 8.81
C THR A 210 -3.90 8.96 9.20
N VAL A 211 -4.73 8.65 10.19
CA VAL A 211 -5.66 9.59 10.81
C VAL A 211 -5.21 9.84 12.23
N THR A 212 -5.02 11.10 12.57
CA THR A 212 -4.73 11.55 13.95
C THR A 212 -5.98 12.23 14.50
N VAL A 213 -6.32 11.89 15.72
CA VAL A 213 -7.46 12.49 16.43
C VAL A 213 -6.95 13.34 17.57
N ASP A 214 -7.26 14.62 17.55
CA ASP A 214 -6.86 15.58 18.56
C ASP A 214 -8.04 15.99 19.44
N TYR A 215 -7.75 16.18 20.71
CA TYR A 215 -8.69 16.68 21.70
C TYR A 215 -8.58 18.19 21.80
N VAL A 216 -9.69 18.89 21.58
CA VAL A 216 -9.80 20.33 21.79
C VAL A 216 -10.48 20.58 23.13
N ALA A 217 -9.73 21.22 24.06
CA ALA A 217 -10.25 21.64 25.34
C ALA A 217 -11.20 22.83 25.16
N SER A 218 -12.21 22.90 25.99
CA SER A 218 -13.12 24.06 26.10
C SER A 218 -12.44 25.28 26.69
#